data_c73557bafd76bd3a64a9e947dcc3602f
#
_entry.id   c73557bafd76bd3a64a9e947dcc3602f
#
_cell.length_a   1.000
_cell.length_b   1.000
_cell.length_c   1.000
_cell.angle_alpha   90.00
_cell.angle_beta   90.00
_cell.angle_gamma   90.00
#
_symmetry.space_group_name_H-M   'P 1'
#
loop_
_entity.id
_entity.type
_entity.pdbx_description
1 polymer ?
#
loop_
_entity_poly.entity_id
_entity_poly.type
_entity_poly.pdbx_seq_one_letter_code
_entity_poly.pdbx_strand_id
1 'polypeptide(L)'
;WDTRLRLGAFAVDAALFGAAVIAVDAGRAACERTAEAARRDGVQLQTVHGSAPHVLEDLPEPDVVRIGGGGPAVVSAVADRRPARLVTHASTRDAAELVGRDLTAHGYRVSCSLLQSVELSTDTWTERERTVVFLLSGELPDRAP
;
A
#
# COMPACT_ATOMS: atom_id res chain seq x y z
N TRP A 1 4.92 2.19 -6.50
CA TRP A 1 4.53 0.78 -6.45
C TRP A 1 3.31 0.57 -5.58
N ASP A 2 2.47 -0.36 -5.96
CA ASP A 2 1.37 -0.84 -5.13
C ASP A 2 1.58 -2.34 -4.87
N THR A 3 1.79 -2.70 -3.63
CA THR A 3 2.03 -4.09 -3.23
C THR A 3 0.80 -4.66 -2.56
N ARG A 4 0.31 -5.78 -3.04
CA ARG A 4 -0.89 -6.48 -2.59
C ARG A 4 -2.21 -5.86 -3.07
N LEU A 5 -2.59 -6.27 -4.24
CA LEU A 5 -3.76 -5.80 -4.97
C LEU A 5 -5.03 -6.53 -4.50
N ARG A 6 -5.71 -6.04 -3.48
CA ARG A 6 -7.01 -6.66 -3.12
C ARG A 6 -8.07 -6.47 -4.20
N LEU A 7 -8.06 -5.36 -4.95
CA LEU A 7 -9.01 -5.08 -6.03
C LEU A 7 -8.38 -4.34 -7.23
N GLY A 8 -7.11 -4.02 -7.20
CA GLY A 8 -6.44 -3.25 -8.28
C GLY A 8 -6.88 -1.79 -8.41
N ALA A 9 -7.91 -1.38 -7.67
CA ALA A 9 -8.52 -0.05 -7.82
C ALA A 9 -7.53 1.09 -7.61
N PHE A 10 -6.70 1.01 -6.57
CA PHE A 10 -5.73 2.08 -6.29
C PHE A 10 -4.70 2.25 -7.42
N ALA A 11 -4.20 1.14 -7.96
CA ALA A 11 -3.23 1.17 -9.05
C ALA A 11 -3.83 1.78 -10.33
N VAL A 12 -5.08 1.43 -10.64
CA VAL A 12 -5.83 1.99 -11.77
C VAL A 12 -6.11 3.48 -11.56
N ASP A 13 -6.57 3.87 -10.35
CA ASP A 13 -6.82 5.28 -10.02
C ASP A 13 -5.55 6.13 -10.14
N ALA A 14 -4.42 5.64 -9.62
CA ALA A 14 -3.14 6.33 -9.75
C ALA A 14 -2.72 6.50 -11.22
N ALA A 15 -2.94 5.49 -12.07
CA ALA A 15 -2.67 5.57 -13.49
C ALA A 15 -3.61 6.54 -14.21
N LEU A 16 -4.89 6.62 -13.82
CA LEU A 16 -5.84 7.62 -14.33
C LEU A 16 -5.39 9.06 -14.03
N PHE A 17 -4.72 9.28 -12.91
CA PHE A 17 -4.10 10.57 -12.56
C PHE A 17 -2.74 10.81 -13.23
N GLY A 18 -2.31 9.94 -14.14
CA GLY A 18 -1.10 10.12 -14.93
C GLY A 18 0.18 9.57 -14.31
N ALA A 19 0.11 8.81 -13.22
CA ALA A 19 1.28 8.17 -12.63
C ALA A 19 1.75 6.97 -13.49
N ALA A 20 3.07 6.77 -13.58
CA ALA A 20 3.64 5.52 -14.06
C ALA A 20 3.55 4.48 -12.94
N VAL A 21 2.69 3.49 -13.10
CA VAL A 21 2.35 2.54 -12.02
C VAL A 21 2.91 1.16 -12.29
N ILE A 22 3.55 0.59 -11.26
CA ILE A 22 3.90 -0.82 -11.18
C ILE A 22 3.12 -1.44 -10.03
N ALA A 23 2.27 -2.40 -10.35
CA ALA A 23 1.43 -3.13 -9.42
C ALA A 23 2.01 -4.53 -9.17
N VAL A 24 2.31 -4.85 -7.92
CA VAL A 24 2.97 -6.10 -7.52
C VAL A 24 2.05 -6.93 -6.65
N ASP A 25 1.87 -8.19 -6.97
CA ASP A 25 1.15 -9.14 -6.10
C ASP A 25 1.72 -10.56 -6.24
N ALA A 26 1.74 -11.29 -5.15
CA ALA A 26 2.11 -12.71 -5.15
C ALA A 26 1.02 -13.61 -5.75
N GLY A 27 -0.20 -13.12 -5.86
CA GLY A 27 -1.35 -13.83 -6.45
C GLY A 27 -1.52 -13.53 -7.93
N ARG A 28 -1.31 -14.52 -8.80
CA ARG A 28 -1.50 -14.39 -10.26
C ARG A 28 -2.88 -13.82 -10.60
N ALA A 29 -3.94 -14.34 -9.98
CA ALA A 29 -5.31 -13.87 -10.23
C ALA A 29 -5.52 -12.40 -9.83
N ALA A 30 -4.80 -11.87 -8.84
CA ALA A 30 -4.85 -10.46 -8.48
C ALA A 30 -4.19 -9.60 -9.57
N CYS A 31 -3.05 -10.02 -10.10
CA CYS A 31 -2.38 -9.35 -11.21
C CYS A 31 -3.27 -9.33 -12.48
N GLU A 32 -3.91 -10.47 -12.80
CA GLU A 32 -4.81 -10.57 -13.94
C GLU A 32 -6.02 -9.65 -13.83
N ARG A 33 -6.68 -9.61 -12.67
CA ARG A 33 -7.80 -8.68 -12.41
C ARG A 33 -7.39 -7.22 -12.53
N THR A 34 -6.21 -6.87 -12.03
CA THR A 34 -5.69 -5.50 -12.14
C THR A 34 -5.39 -5.12 -13.59
N ALA A 35 -4.76 -6.02 -14.35
CA ALA A 35 -4.49 -5.79 -15.77
C ALA A 35 -5.79 -5.66 -16.58
N GLU A 36 -6.82 -6.43 -16.24
CA GLU A 36 -8.13 -6.35 -16.88
C GLU A 36 -8.85 -5.04 -16.54
N ALA A 37 -8.82 -4.61 -15.28
CA ALA A 37 -9.37 -3.33 -14.85
C ALA A 37 -8.67 -2.15 -15.57
N ALA A 38 -7.36 -2.19 -15.68
CA ALA A 38 -6.59 -1.17 -16.41
C ALA A 38 -7.01 -1.10 -17.89
N ARG A 39 -7.17 -2.24 -18.55
CA ARG A 39 -7.65 -2.29 -19.96
C ARG A 39 -9.07 -1.74 -20.10
N ARG A 40 -9.97 -2.10 -19.19
CA ARG A 40 -11.35 -1.60 -19.18
C ARG A 40 -11.41 -0.09 -19.02
N ASP A 41 -10.57 0.45 -18.16
CA ASP A 41 -10.56 1.88 -17.82
C ASP A 41 -9.60 2.68 -18.74
N GLY A 42 -8.98 2.02 -19.73
CA GLY A 42 -8.15 2.66 -20.76
C GLY A 42 -6.82 3.22 -20.26
N VAL A 43 -6.31 2.71 -19.15
CA VAL A 43 -5.02 3.13 -18.58
C VAL A 43 -3.93 2.10 -18.77
N GLN A 44 -2.68 2.57 -18.81
CA GLN A 44 -1.51 1.70 -18.87
C GLN A 44 -0.86 1.60 -17.49
N LEU A 45 -0.67 0.38 -17.02
CA LEU A 45 0.15 0.06 -15.85
C LEU A 45 0.86 -1.27 -16.05
N GLN A 46 1.95 -1.47 -15.36
CA GLN A 46 2.68 -2.73 -15.36
C GLN A 46 2.21 -3.57 -14.17
N THR A 47 1.86 -4.83 -14.42
CA THR A 47 1.62 -5.81 -13.36
C THR A 47 2.81 -6.75 -13.24
N VAL A 48 3.26 -6.99 -12.03
CA VAL A 48 4.37 -7.90 -11.72
C VAL A 48 3.88 -8.97 -10.76
N HIS A 49 3.89 -10.21 -11.22
CA HIS A 49 3.59 -11.36 -10.39
C HIS A 49 4.85 -11.80 -9.64
N GLY A 50 4.87 -11.65 -8.34
CA GLY A 50 6.00 -12.04 -7.50
C GLY A 50 5.78 -11.68 -6.04
N SER A 51 6.58 -12.31 -5.18
CA SER A 51 6.51 -12.09 -3.74
C SER A 51 7.50 -11.02 -3.29
N ALA A 52 7.00 -9.95 -2.69
CA ALA A 52 7.85 -9.01 -1.97
C ALA A 52 8.42 -9.68 -0.69
N PRO A 53 9.68 -9.42 -0.30
CA PRO A 53 10.54 -8.38 -0.86
C PRO A 53 11.32 -8.77 -2.13
N HIS A 54 11.46 -10.05 -2.47
CA HIS A 54 12.39 -10.53 -3.52
C HIS A 54 12.17 -9.86 -4.88
N VAL A 55 10.92 -9.74 -5.32
CA VAL A 55 10.60 -9.15 -6.62
C VAL A 55 10.94 -7.66 -6.71
N LEU A 56 11.12 -6.98 -5.58
CA LEU A 56 11.40 -5.54 -5.54
C LEU A 56 12.80 -5.19 -6.06
N GLU A 57 13.73 -6.14 -6.02
CA GLU A 57 15.11 -5.94 -6.44
C GLU A 57 15.22 -5.64 -7.96
N ASP A 58 14.33 -6.22 -8.75
CA ASP A 58 14.30 -6.09 -10.20
C ASP A 58 13.48 -4.88 -10.69
N LEU A 59 12.86 -4.13 -9.78
CA LEU A 59 12.03 -2.98 -10.14
C LEU A 59 12.81 -1.67 -10.13
N PRO A 60 12.43 -0.69 -10.97
CA PRO A 60 13.02 0.64 -10.93
C PRO A 60 12.79 1.32 -9.59
N GLU A 61 13.58 2.35 -9.27
CA GLU A 61 13.39 3.11 -8.04
C GLU A 61 12.03 3.82 -8.03
N PRO A 62 11.24 3.67 -6.95
CA PRO A 62 9.94 4.31 -6.85
C PRO A 62 10.03 5.70 -6.24
N ASP A 63 9.17 6.61 -6.69
CA ASP A 63 8.93 7.89 -6.00
C ASP A 63 7.97 7.71 -4.83
N VAL A 64 6.91 6.94 -5.06
CA VAL A 64 5.84 6.68 -4.08
C VAL A 64 5.54 5.19 -4.03
N VAL A 65 5.40 4.64 -2.83
CA VAL A 65 5.00 3.24 -2.64
C VAL A 65 3.78 3.14 -1.73
N ARG A 66 2.80 2.39 -2.18
CA ARG A 66 1.72 1.91 -1.32
C ARG A 66 1.94 0.44 -1.00
N ILE A 67 1.95 0.10 0.29
CA ILE A 67 2.14 -1.27 0.77
C ILE A 67 0.80 -1.77 1.33
N GLY A 68 0.17 -2.69 0.62
CA GLY A 68 -1.11 -3.28 0.98
C GLY A 68 -1.01 -4.51 1.88
N GLY A 69 0.19 -4.96 2.23
CA GLY A 69 0.43 -6.12 3.09
C GLY A 69 1.85 -6.67 2.95
N GLY A 70 2.10 -7.84 3.53
CA GLY A 70 3.43 -8.47 3.53
C GLY A 70 4.20 -8.29 4.85
N GLY A 71 3.62 -7.53 5.78
CA GLY A 71 4.19 -7.36 7.12
C GLY A 71 5.43 -6.48 7.19
N PRO A 72 6.08 -6.42 8.36
CA PRO A 72 7.22 -5.53 8.60
C PRO A 72 8.40 -5.74 7.65
N ALA A 73 8.67 -6.99 7.24
CA ALA A 73 9.79 -7.28 6.34
C ALA A 73 9.64 -6.62 4.96
N VAL A 74 8.42 -6.54 4.43
CA VAL A 74 8.15 -5.83 3.16
C VAL A 74 8.28 -4.33 3.35
N VAL A 75 7.79 -3.80 4.46
CA VAL A 75 7.92 -2.36 4.78
C VAL A 75 9.40 -1.96 4.86
N SER A 76 10.21 -2.73 5.59
CA SER A 76 11.65 -2.48 5.72
C SER A 76 12.36 -2.52 4.37
N ALA A 77 12.10 -3.54 3.55
CA ALA A 77 12.70 -3.68 2.23
C ALA A 77 12.30 -2.54 1.26
N VAL A 78 11.07 -2.04 1.38
CA VAL A 78 10.64 -0.85 0.63
C VAL A 78 11.32 0.40 1.15
N ALA A 79 11.45 0.55 2.47
CA ALA A 79 12.12 1.70 3.09
C ALA A 79 13.61 1.79 2.68
N ASP A 80 14.28 0.65 2.52
CA ASP A 80 15.67 0.57 2.00
C ASP A 80 15.79 1.12 0.57
N ARG A 81 14.74 1.05 -0.24
CA ARG A 81 14.67 1.66 -1.59
C ARG A 81 14.47 3.16 -1.57
N ARG A 82 14.26 3.73 -0.38
CA ARG A 82 14.15 5.16 -0.13
C ARG A 82 13.17 5.92 -1.03
N PRO A 83 11.93 5.45 -1.23
CA PRO A 83 10.92 6.26 -1.91
C PRO A 83 10.69 7.58 -1.17
N ALA A 84 10.38 8.65 -1.90
CA ALA A 84 10.08 9.95 -1.28
C ALA A 84 8.90 9.86 -0.31
N ARG A 85 7.92 9.02 -0.67
CA ARG A 85 6.74 8.74 0.17
C ARG A 85 6.40 7.26 0.18
N LEU A 86 5.94 6.80 1.32
CA LEU A 86 5.32 5.47 1.43
C LEU A 86 4.07 5.54 2.30
N VAL A 87 3.12 4.66 1.98
CA VAL A 87 1.88 4.51 2.75
C VAL A 87 1.68 3.02 3.02
N THR A 88 1.38 2.69 4.25
CA THR A 88 1.05 1.33 4.68
C THR A 88 -0.04 1.34 5.74
N HIS A 89 -0.52 0.17 6.12
CA HIS A 89 -1.51 0.05 7.17
C HIS A 89 -1.22 -1.15 8.08
N ALA A 90 -1.75 -1.08 9.29
CA ALA A 90 -1.74 -2.17 10.26
C ALA A 90 -3.13 -2.35 10.87
N SER A 91 -3.45 -3.57 11.27
CA SER A 91 -4.73 -3.89 11.92
C SER A 91 -4.68 -3.80 13.45
N THR A 92 -3.50 -3.71 14.03
CA THR A 92 -3.28 -3.58 15.47
C THR A 92 -2.35 -2.42 15.79
N ARG A 93 -2.49 -1.88 17.00
CA ARG A 93 -1.63 -0.81 17.48
C ARG A 93 -0.16 -1.25 17.57
N ASP A 94 0.09 -2.45 18.08
CA ASP A 94 1.46 -2.97 18.25
C ASP A 94 2.16 -3.11 16.90
N ALA A 95 1.46 -3.60 15.87
CA ALA A 95 2.00 -3.69 14.52
C ALA A 95 2.26 -2.29 13.93
N ALA A 96 1.36 -1.33 14.15
CA ALA A 96 1.54 0.05 13.70
C ALA A 96 2.74 0.72 14.37
N GLU A 97 2.92 0.51 15.68
CA GLU A 97 4.05 1.04 16.44
C GLU A 97 5.39 0.46 15.94
N LEU A 98 5.44 -0.85 15.70
CA LEU A 98 6.62 -1.52 15.17
C LEU A 98 7.02 -0.94 13.80
N VAL A 99 6.07 -0.83 12.88
CA VAL A 99 6.27 -0.26 11.55
C VAL A 99 6.68 1.20 11.64
N GLY A 100 6.03 1.99 12.50
CA GLY A 100 6.36 3.40 12.68
C GLY A 100 7.80 3.62 13.17
N ARG A 101 8.26 2.80 14.11
CA ARG A 101 9.64 2.84 14.61
C ARG A 101 10.66 2.45 13.54
N ASP A 102 10.35 1.41 12.74
CA ASP A 102 11.21 0.96 11.64
C ASP A 102 11.36 2.06 10.59
N LEU A 103 10.27 2.67 10.15
CA LEU A 103 10.30 3.79 9.20
C LEU A 103 11.06 5.00 9.75
N THR A 104 10.90 5.31 11.04
CA THR A 104 11.66 6.39 11.68
C THR A 104 13.16 6.10 11.68
N ALA A 105 13.56 4.85 11.94
CA ALA A 105 14.96 4.41 11.88
C ALA A 105 15.55 4.53 10.46
N HIS A 106 14.72 4.39 9.40
CA HIS A 106 15.11 4.63 8.01
C HIS A 106 15.12 6.13 7.61
N GLY A 107 14.84 7.04 8.56
CA GLY A 107 14.90 8.48 8.36
C GLY A 107 13.60 9.11 7.86
N TYR A 108 12.49 8.38 7.84
CA TYR A 108 11.19 8.92 7.48
C TYR A 108 10.58 9.76 8.61
N ARG A 109 9.96 10.86 8.22
CA ARG A 109 8.97 11.53 9.06
C ARG A 109 7.67 10.75 8.96
N VAL A 110 7.23 10.17 10.08
CA VAL A 110 6.08 9.25 10.11
C VAL A 110 4.87 9.93 10.73
N SER A 111 3.72 9.76 10.11
CA SER A 111 2.41 10.04 10.72
C SER A 111 1.58 8.77 10.76
N CYS A 112 0.73 8.65 11.79
CA CYS A 112 -0.17 7.52 11.95
C CYS A 112 -1.57 8.02 12.29
N SER A 113 -2.57 7.55 11.56
CA SER A 113 -3.98 7.85 11.82
C SER A 113 -4.74 6.58 12.13
N LEU A 114 -5.57 6.60 13.16
CA LEU A 114 -6.52 5.55 13.46
C LEU A 114 -7.83 5.82 12.71
N LEU A 115 -8.19 4.91 11.83
CA LEU A 115 -9.45 4.92 11.11
C LEU A 115 -10.36 3.82 11.67
N GLN A 116 -11.60 4.16 11.94
CA GLN A 116 -12.59 3.22 12.44
C GLN A 116 -13.87 3.35 11.63
N SER A 117 -14.39 2.21 11.18
CA SER A 117 -15.70 2.10 10.55
C SER A 117 -16.57 1.16 11.34
N VAL A 118 -17.81 1.55 11.58
CA VAL A 118 -18.81 0.74 12.25
C VAL A 118 -20.03 0.63 11.33
N GLU A 119 -20.38 -0.59 10.96
CA GLU A 119 -21.62 -0.87 10.23
C GLU A 119 -22.73 -1.18 11.23
N LEU A 120 -23.86 -0.48 11.09
CA LEU A 120 -25.04 -0.69 11.92
C LEU A 120 -26.13 -1.41 11.13
N SER A 121 -26.86 -2.30 11.80
CA SER A 121 -28.16 -2.78 11.31
C SER A 121 -29.16 -1.64 11.40
N THR A 122 -29.81 -1.33 10.30
CA THR A 122 -30.85 -0.26 10.28
C THR A 122 -32.17 -0.67 10.91
N ASP A 123 -32.36 -1.98 11.13
CA ASP A 123 -33.57 -2.51 11.78
C ASP A 123 -33.54 -2.36 13.30
N THR A 124 -32.37 -2.64 13.89
CA THR A 124 -32.16 -2.70 15.34
C THR A 124 -31.22 -1.65 15.87
N TRP A 125 -30.55 -0.91 15.00
CA TRP A 125 -29.49 0.06 15.31
C TRP A 125 -28.34 -0.54 16.12
N THR A 126 -28.15 -1.85 15.99
CA THR A 126 -27.03 -2.57 16.61
C THR A 126 -25.84 -2.68 15.69
N GLU A 127 -24.66 -2.74 16.29
CA GLU A 127 -23.40 -2.91 15.57
C GLU A 127 -23.36 -4.29 14.89
N ARG A 128 -23.09 -4.32 13.59
CA ARG A 128 -22.90 -5.54 12.77
C ARG A 128 -21.44 -5.86 12.59
N GLU A 129 -20.65 -4.84 12.24
CA GLU A 129 -19.23 -5.00 11.95
C GLU A 129 -18.47 -3.76 12.40
N ARG A 130 -17.27 -3.98 12.90
CA ARG A 130 -16.33 -2.93 13.26
C ARG A 130 -14.98 -3.22 12.60
N THR A 131 -14.51 -2.28 11.80
CA THR A 131 -13.19 -2.33 11.19
C THR A 131 -12.30 -1.24 11.79
N VAL A 132 -11.10 -1.60 12.20
CA VAL A 132 -10.08 -0.67 12.72
C VAL A 132 -8.84 -0.80 11.86
N VAL A 133 -8.33 0.34 11.37
CA VAL A 133 -7.12 0.41 10.57
C VAL A 133 -6.23 1.53 11.09
N PHE A 134 -4.96 1.22 11.32
CA PHE A 134 -3.90 2.19 11.55
C PHE A 134 -3.24 2.50 10.22
N LEU A 135 -3.46 3.69 9.70
CA LEU A 135 -2.86 4.16 8.45
C LEU A 135 -1.58 4.91 8.77
N LEU A 136 -0.45 4.42 8.25
CA LEU A 136 0.85 5.06 8.41
C LEU A 136 1.30 5.67 7.08
N SER A 137 1.82 6.88 7.14
CA SER A 137 2.52 7.50 6.02
C SER A 137 3.90 7.97 6.45
N GLY A 138 4.89 7.73 5.60
CA GLY A 138 6.26 8.17 5.77
C GLY A 138 6.68 9.09 4.63
N GLU A 139 7.35 10.18 4.95
CA GLU A 139 7.97 11.11 3.99
C GLU A 139 9.45 11.23 4.29
N LEU A 140 10.30 11.15 3.26
CA LEU A 140 11.71 11.49 3.35
C LEU A 140 11.89 13.00 3.18
N PRO A 141 12.38 13.73 4.20
CA PRO A 141 12.53 15.19 4.13
C PRO A 141 13.39 15.66 2.96
N ASP A 142 14.42 14.90 2.61
CA ASP A 142 15.39 15.23 1.57
C ASP A 142 14.92 14.90 0.14
N ARG A 143 13.78 14.23 0.00
CA ARG A 143 13.16 13.84 -1.28
C ARG A 143 11.73 14.38 -1.48
N ALA A 144 11.25 15.19 -0.56
CA ALA A 144 9.96 15.86 -0.75
C ALA A 144 10.07 16.87 -1.90
N PRO A 145 9.10 16.90 -2.83
CA PRO A 145 9.10 17.84 -3.94
C PRO A 145 8.93 19.28 -3.47
#